data_c87433d7d9b0dc32c2914847feec092b
#
_entry.id   c87433d7d9b0dc32c2914847feec092b
#
_cell.length_a   1.000
_cell.length_b   1.000
_cell.length_c   1.000
_cell.angle_alpha   90.00
_cell.angle_beta   90.00
_cell.angle_gamma   90.00
#
_symmetry.space_group_name_H-M   'P 1'
#
loop_
_entity.id
_entity.type
_entity.pdbx_description
1 polymer ?
#
loop_
_entity_poly.entity_id
_entity_poly.type
_entity_poly.pdbx_seq_one_letter_code
_entity_poly.pdbx_strand_id
1 'polypeptide(L)'
;ILRCLVGSEMCIRDRVRATAVDENRYLFQSMLRFATLQIQVRWELLSDGIPVVSGQADLTLNPLEMRELTFDFELTQRSSCHNVLLVRYLRGEEELGFEQFTLTAPTPLCTVPGVPAPRAQVSENKLWVYFDRGNLVFNGKTGQIEDYVVDGVPLLHPDPEGEIGPAVALYRAPLDNDMNLRRNWERLGLDRACFYIKKPGTVAKMYMVTDNGVEIMADYVLAGPRVPRLGSFRLTYTVYRTGKVRLDVLCLRPNRRLRHLPRYGVVLEMPSAFDQVRYYGMGPYPNLSDYNLHCHTGIFETAVATMHEDYIKPQESSARTDTRWAQVTDRQGFGLRFDAIDAPMTFAADPYTSQRCAKARHREELTAGGTTCIHLDQYQLGAGSNACGPVPRNGHTRNTPGNRVFSFSFEPTGERHD
;
A
#
# COMPACT_ATOMS: atom_id res chain seq x y z
N ILE A 1 -6.40 3.21 25.10
CA ILE A 1 -5.62 2.08 25.69
C ILE A 1 -6.32 0.74 25.45
N LEU A 2 -7.64 0.70 25.43
CA LEU A 2 -8.42 -0.54 25.19
C LEU A 2 -8.42 -1.04 23.74
N ARG A 3 -8.04 -0.21 22.77
CA ARG A 3 -8.00 -0.58 21.34
C ARG A 3 -6.76 -1.36 20.91
N CYS A 4 -5.71 -1.41 21.74
CA CYS A 4 -4.44 -2.06 21.41
C CYS A 4 -4.24 -3.45 22.01
N LEU A 5 -5.23 -3.98 22.71
CA LEU A 5 -5.13 -5.32 23.31
C LEU A 5 -5.68 -6.36 22.35
N VAL A 6 -4.79 -7.02 21.61
CA VAL A 6 -5.07 -8.17 20.75
C VAL A 6 -5.97 -9.22 21.44
N GLY A 7 -5.89 -9.33 22.77
CA GLY A 7 -6.73 -10.23 23.55
C GLY A 7 -8.20 -9.84 23.65
N SER A 8 -8.55 -8.55 23.62
CA SER A 8 -9.94 -8.12 23.71
C SER A 8 -10.71 -8.34 22.41
N GLU A 9 -10.08 -8.11 21.27
CA GLU A 9 -10.69 -8.36 19.96
C GLU A 9 -10.81 -9.85 19.64
N MET A 10 -9.85 -10.68 20.02
CA MET A 10 -10.01 -12.14 19.94
C MET A 10 -11.21 -12.62 20.75
N CYS A 11 -11.40 -12.13 21.98
CA CYS A 11 -12.54 -12.49 22.82
C CYS A 11 -13.88 -12.00 22.26
N ILE A 12 -13.92 -10.91 21.51
CA ILE A 12 -15.14 -10.38 20.88
C ILE A 12 -15.49 -11.20 19.65
N ARG A 13 -14.52 -11.52 18.80
CA ARG A 13 -14.70 -12.34 17.59
C ARG A 13 -15.06 -13.81 17.88
N ASP A 14 -14.69 -14.30 19.05
CA ASP A 14 -14.94 -15.70 19.45
C ASP A 14 -16.40 -15.96 19.91
N ARG A 15 -17.30 -14.98 19.85
CA ARG A 15 -18.71 -15.17 20.27
C ARG A 15 -19.58 -15.74 19.15
N VAL A 16 -19.34 -15.34 17.93
CA VAL A 16 -20.07 -15.82 16.73
C VAL A 16 -19.09 -15.91 15.55
N ARG A 17 -19.30 -16.91 14.72
CA ARG A 17 -18.57 -17.09 13.46
C ARG A 17 -19.56 -17.33 12.34
N ALA A 18 -19.36 -16.64 11.21
CA ALA A 18 -20.07 -16.95 9.98
C ALA A 18 -19.18 -17.73 9.01
N THR A 19 -19.79 -18.65 8.27
CA THR A 19 -19.16 -19.41 7.22
C THR A 19 -20.04 -19.36 5.98
N ALA A 20 -19.49 -19.01 4.83
CA ALA A 20 -20.22 -18.99 3.58
C ALA A 20 -20.62 -20.44 3.19
N VAL A 21 -21.91 -20.66 2.91
CA VAL A 21 -22.44 -21.88 2.35
C VAL A 21 -22.47 -21.77 0.82
N ASP A 22 -22.95 -20.65 0.33
CA ASP A 22 -22.87 -20.22 -1.05
C ASP A 22 -22.80 -18.69 -1.13
N GLU A 23 -23.20 -18.08 -2.25
CA GLU A 23 -23.04 -16.67 -2.51
C GLU A 23 -23.83 -15.79 -1.54
N ASN A 24 -25.06 -16.19 -1.17
CA ASN A 24 -25.95 -15.39 -0.32
C ASN A 24 -26.43 -16.13 0.94
N ARG A 25 -25.98 -17.37 1.19
CA ARG A 25 -26.31 -18.14 2.39
C ARG A 25 -25.10 -18.31 3.29
N TYR A 26 -25.28 -18.02 4.57
CA TYR A 26 -24.21 -18.02 5.57
C TYR A 26 -24.65 -18.79 6.80
N LEU A 27 -23.80 -19.69 7.28
CA LEU A 27 -24.00 -20.47 8.50
C LEU A 27 -23.36 -19.75 9.66
N PHE A 28 -24.18 -19.30 10.62
CA PHE A 28 -23.76 -18.62 11.84
C PHE A 28 -23.69 -19.65 12.97
N GLN A 29 -22.56 -19.66 13.67
CA GLN A 29 -22.30 -20.54 14.82
C GLN A 29 -22.04 -19.72 16.07
N SER A 30 -22.79 -20.01 17.15
CA SER A 30 -22.45 -19.50 18.48
C SER A 30 -21.20 -20.20 19.00
N MET A 31 -20.21 -19.44 19.41
CA MET A 31 -18.99 -19.96 20.06
C MET A 31 -19.14 -19.98 21.60
N LEU A 32 -20.22 -19.42 22.12
CA LEU A 32 -20.53 -19.45 23.55
C LEU A 32 -20.94 -20.86 23.99
N ARG A 33 -20.46 -21.27 25.16
CA ARG A 33 -20.74 -22.61 25.71
C ARG A 33 -21.84 -22.64 26.76
N PHE A 34 -22.14 -21.50 27.39
CA PHE A 34 -22.98 -21.44 28.58
C PHE A 34 -24.08 -20.36 28.52
N ALA A 35 -24.10 -19.54 27.48
CA ALA A 35 -25.02 -18.44 27.37
C ALA A 35 -25.65 -18.38 25.98
N THR A 36 -26.91 -18.01 25.92
CA THR A 36 -27.60 -17.68 24.65
C THR A 36 -27.03 -16.36 24.10
N LEU A 37 -26.71 -16.35 22.84
CA LEU A 37 -26.26 -15.18 22.09
C LEU A 37 -27.45 -14.52 21.40
N GLN A 38 -27.71 -13.25 21.72
CA GLN A 38 -28.69 -12.41 21.04
C GLN A 38 -27.97 -11.25 20.38
N ILE A 39 -28.03 -11.17 19.07
CA ILE A 39 -27.34 -10.18 18.24
C ILE A 39 -28.23 -9.72 17.09
N GLN A 40 -27.93 -8.54 16.58
CA GLN A 40 -28.35 -8.11 15.25
C GLN A 40 -27.20 -8.32 14.29
N VAL A 41 -27.46 -9.01 13.20
CA VAL A 41 -26.55 -9.17 12.06
C VAL A 41 -26.90 -8.07 11.07
N ARG A 42 -25.96 -7.15 10.82
CA ARG A 42 -26.04 -6.16 9.73
C ARG A 42 -25.08 -6.54 8.66
N TRP A 43 -25.50 -6.48 7.41
CA TRP A 43 -24.66 -6.79 6.28
C TRP A 43 -24.73 -5.72 5.20
N GLU A 44 -23.62 -5.53 4.49
CA GLU A 44 -23.48 -4.59 3.40
C GLU A 44 -22.73 -5.25 2.27
N LEU A 45 -23.27 -5.23 1.07
CA LEU A 45 -22.57 -5.60 -0.14
C LEU A 45 -21.88 -4.35 -0.69
N LEU A 46 -20.55 -4.41 -0.74
CA LEU A 46 -19.69 -3.37 -1.30
C LEU A 46 -19.28 -3.76 -2.71
N SER A 47 -19.45 -2.87 -3.69
CA SER A 47 -18.91 -2.99 -5.04
C SER A 47 -17.85 -1.91 -5.23
N ASP A 48 -16.60 -2.31 -5.47
CA ASP A 48 -15.43 -1.41 -5.52
C ASP A 48 -15.34 -0.45 -4.31
N GLY A 49 -15.75 -0.96 -3.12
CA GLY A 49 -15.75 -0.21 -1.86
C GLY A 49 -16.97 0.67 -1.62
N ILE A 50 -17.91 0.75 -2.55
CA ILE A 50 -19.15 1.53 -2.43
C ILE A 50 -20.28 0.61 -2.02
N PRO A 51 -21.03 0.90 -0.93
CA PRO A 51 -22.20 0.15 -0.55
C PRO A 51 -23.28 0.20 -1.63
N VAL A 52 -23.75 -0.98 -2.08
CA VAL A 52 -24.78 -1.09 -3.14
C VAL A 52 -26.10 -1.63 -2.59
N VAL A 53 -26.03 -2.52 -1.62
CA VAL A 53 -27.20 -3.06 -0.92
C VAL A 53 -26.83 -3.42 0.50
N SER A 54 -27.77 -3.27 1.42
CA SER A 54 -27.60 -3.60 2.84
C SER A 54 -28.86 -4.19 3.43
N GLY A 55 -28.71 -4.92 4.53
CA GLY A 55 -29.83 -5.46 5.28
C GLY A 55 -29.45 -5.80 6.71
N GLN A 56 -30.45 -6.24 7.47
CA GLN A 56 -30.26 -6.67 8.85
C GLN A 56 -31.20 -7.80 9.22
N ALA A 57 -30.78 -8.62 10.17
CA ALA A 57 -31.58 -9.69 10.73
C ALA A 57 -31.25 -9.87 12.22
N ASP A 58 -32.27 -10.14 13.03
CA ASP A 58 -32.06 -10.51 14.43
C ASP A 58 -31.75 -12.01 14.52
N LEU A 59 -30.73 -12.35 15.27
CA LEU A 59 -30.24 -13.72 15.43
C LEU A 59 -30.12 -14.08 16.91
N THR A 60 -30.83 -15.13 17.31
CA THR A 60 -30.71 -15.73 18.63
C THR A 60 -30.17 -17.15 18.47
N LEU A 61 -29.05 -17.45 19.12
CA LEU A 61 -28.38 -18.76 19.10
C LEU A 61 -28.20 -19.27 20.52
N ASN A 62 -28.59 -20.51 20.76
CA ASN A 62 -28.23 -21.22 21.99
C ASN A 62 -26.72 -21.56 22.00
N PRO A 63 -26.16 -22.00 23.13
CA PRO A 63 -24.76 -22.43 23.19
C PRO A 63 -24.42 -23.44 22.09
N LEU A 64 -23.37 -23.12 21.28
CA LEU A 64 -22.88 -23.93 20.18
C LEU A 64 -23.88 -24.18 19.02
N GLU A 65 -25.05 -23.55 19.06
CA GLU A 65 -26.05 -23.66 17.99
C GLU A 65 -25.52 -23.08 16.69
N MET A 66 -25.92 -23.69 15.58
CA MET A 66 -25.71 -23.24 14.21
C MET A 66 -27.04 -22.88 13.56
N ARG A 67 -27.07 -21.77 12.84
CA ARG A 67 -28.26 -21.33 12.09
C ARG A 67 -27.85 -20.70 10.76
N GLU A 68 -28.55 -21.05 9.72
CA GLU A 68 -28.37 -20.47 8.40
C GLU A 68 -29.22 -19.20 8.26
N LEU A 69 -28.63 -18.16 7.68
CA LEU A 69 -29.31 -16.96 7.21
C LEU A 69 -29.07 -16.81 5.71
N THR A 70 -30.10 -16.35 5.01
CA THR A 70 -30.02 -15.96 3.61
C THR A 70 -30.09 -14.43 3.52
N PHE A 71 -29.15 -13.83 2.79
CA PHE A 71 -29.13 -12.41 2.53
C PHE A 71 -29.70 -12.13 1.14
N ASP A 72 -30.61 -11.17 1.07
CA ASP A 72 -31.32 -10.83 -0.15
C ASP A 72 -30.51 -9.82 -1.00
N PHE A 73 -29.62 -10.33 -1.83
CA PHE A 73 -28.88 -9.54 -2.80
C PHE A 73 -28.57 -10.35 -4.07
N GLU A 74 -28.37 -9.62 -5.18
CA GLU A 74 -27.90 -10.17 -6.44
C GLU A 74 -26.60 -9.47 -6.88
N LEU A 75 -25.64 -10.23 -7.38
CA LEU A 75 -24.41 -9.71 -7.96
C LEU A 75 -24.64 -9.33 -9.43
N THR A 76 -24.81 -8.05 -9.70
CA THR A 76 -25.10 -7.53 -11.04
C THR A 76 -23.87 -7.37 -11.93
N GLN A 77 -22.66 -7.19 -11.34
CA GLN A 77 -21.41 -6.94 -12.07
C GLN A 77 -20.29 -7.90 -11.60
N ARG A 78 -20.49 -9.20 -11.78
CA ARG A 78 -19.56 -10.23 -11.28
C ARG A 78 -18.15 -10.16 -11.83
N SER A 79 -17.97 -9.84 -13.10
CA SER A 79 -16.69 -9.94 -13.80
C SER A 79 -15.84 -8.66 -13.80
N SER A 80 -16.42 -7.52 -13.47
CA SER A 80 -15.77 -6.21 -13.60
C SER A 80 -15.48 -5.49 -12.28
N CYS A 81 -16.18 -5.86 -11.19
CA CYS A 81 -16.07 -5.17 -9.91
C CYS A 81 -15.55 -6.10 -8.80
N HIS A 82 -14.88 -5.49 -7.83
CA HIS A 82 -14.50 -6.17 -6.59
C HIS A 82 -15.69 -6.11 -5.62
N ASN A 83 -16.38 -7.24 -5.47
CA ASN A 83 -17.54 -7.35 -4.59
C ASN A 83 -17.14 -8.01 -3.28
N VAL A 84 -17.45 -7.34 -2.17
CA VAL A 84 -17.17 -7.79 -0.80
C VAL A 84 -18.43 -7.66 0.01
N LEU A 85 -18.81 -8.74 0.68
CA LEU A 85 -19.86 -8.73 1.69
C LEU A 85 -19.23 -8.48 3.06
N LEU A 86 -19.60 -7.41 3.72
CA LEU A 86 -19.22 -7.08 5.09
C LEU A 86 -20.38 -7.41 6.01
N VAL A 87 -20.14 -8.24 7.03
CA VAL A 87 -21.12 -8.69 8.00
C VAL A 87 -20.70 -8.24 9.39
N ARG A 88 -21.51 -7.43 10.07
CA ARG A 88 -21.27 -6.89 11.40
C ARG A 88 -22.21 -7.51 12.42
N TYR A 89 -21.71 -7.78 13.60
CA TYR A 89 -22.46 -8.33 14.74
C TYR A 89 -22.63 -7.28 15.80
N LEU A 90 -23.89 -6.94 16.11
CA LEU A 90 -24.20 -5.88 17.06
C LEU A 90 -25.04 -6.43 18.22
N ARG A 91 -24.81 -5.89 19.41
CA ARG A 91 -25.65 -6.06 20.58
C ARG A 91 -26.09 -4.67 21.04
N GLY A 92 -27.32 -4.28 20.67
CA GLY A 92 -27.74 -2.88 20.77
C GLY A 92 -26.87 -1.99 19.87
N GLU A 93 -26.18 -1.01 20.46
CA GLU A 93 -25.23 -0.13 19.73
C GLU A 93 -23.78 -0.64 19.73
N GLU A 94 -23.47 -1.66 20.54
CA GLU A 94 -22.13 -2.23 20.64
C GLU A 94 -21.83 -3.17 19.46
N GLU A 95 -20.80 -2.87 18.67
CA GLU A 95 -20.27 -3.80 17.67
C GLU A 95 -19.42 -4.88 18.37
N LEU A 96 -19.85 -6.14 18.28
CA LEU A 96 -19.16 -7.28 18.84
C LEU A 96 -18.07 -7.82 17.92
N GLY A 97 -18.10 -7.46 16.65
CA GLY A 97 -17.14 -7.89 15.64
C GLY A 97 -17.75 -7.87 14.24
N PHE A 98 -16.93 -8.23 13.28
CA PHE A 98 -17.34 -8.32 11.89
C PHE A 98 -16.58 -9.44 11.16
N GLU A 99 -17.11 -9.87 10.05
CA GLU A 99 -16.45 -10.74 9.06
C GLU A 99 -16.67 -10.17 7.66
N GLN A 100 -15.76 -10.49 6.75
CA GLN A 100 -15.90 -10.10 5.36
C GLN A 100 -15.69 -11.30 4.44
N PHE A 101 -16.43 -11.33 3.34
CA PHE A 101 -16.35 -12.36 2.32
C PHE A 101 -16.13 -11.72 0.97
N THR A 102 -15.01 -12.04 0.32
CA THR A 102 -14.75 -11.61 -1.06
C THR A 102 -15.53 -12.50 -2.00
N LEU A 103 -16.49 -11.93 -2.71
CA LEU A 103 -17.35 -12.64 -3.67
C LEU A 103 -16.75 -12.64 -5.07
N THR A 104 -16.17 -11.51 -5.49
CA THR A 104 -15.44 -11.39 -6.77
C THR A 104 -14.23 -10.47 -6.61
N ALA A 105 -13.16 -10.76 -7.35
CA ALA A 105 -11.94 -9.97 -7.36
C ALA A 105 -11.35 -9.92 -8.79
N PRO A 106 -11.77 -8.98 -9.63
CA PRO A 106 -11.29 -8.88 -11.00
C PRO A 106 -9.81 -8.49 -11.08
N THR A 107 -9.16 -8.98 -12.14
CA THR A 107 -7.81 -8.58 -12.56
C THR A 107 -7.81 -8.39 -14.09
N PRO A 108 -7.11 -7.41 -14.67
CA PRO A 108 -6.29 -6.38 -14.01
C PRO A 108 -7.12 -5.35 -13.25
N LEU A 109 -6.50 -4.72 -12.23
CA LEU A 109 -7.14 -3.72 -11.37
C LEU A 109 -7.26 -2.35 -12.04
N CYS A 110 -6.42 -2.09 -13.04
CA CYS A 110 -6.36 -0.81 -13.75
C CYS A 110 -6.11 -1.01 -15.24
N THR A 111 -6.76 -0.19 -16.07
CA THR A 111 -6.57 -0.16 -17.52
C THR A 111 -5.63 0.97 -17.93
N VAL A 112 -4.90 0.76 -19.03
CA VAL A 112 -4.01 1.76 -19.63
C VAL A 112 -4.79 2.62 -20.63
N PRO A 113 -4.61 3.97 -20.66
CA PRO A 113 -5.26 4.83 -21.62
C PRO A 113 -4.84 4.49 -23.07
N GLY A 114 -5.81 4.34 -23.98
CA GLY A 114 -5.58 4.18 -25.40
C GLY A 114 -5.47 5.55 -26.11
N VAL A 115 -4.55 6.41 -25.67
CA VAL A 115 -4.34 7.76 -26.22
C VAL A 115 -2.97 7.85 -26.91
N PRO A 116 -2.79 8.75 -27.91
CA PRO A 116 -1.50 8.95 -28.57
C PRO A 116 -0.39 9.34 -27.57
N ALA A 117 0.86 9.01 -27.92
CA ALA A 117 2.03 9.34 -27.09
C ALA A 117 2.18 10.86 -26.86
N PRO A 118 2.69 11.26 -25.70
CA PRO A 118 3.04 12.64 -25.40
C PRO A 118 4.28 13.08 -26.21
N ARG A 119 4.49 14.41 -26.33
CA ARG A 119 5.70 14.94 -26.96
C ARG A 119 6.90 14.73 -26.07
N ALA A 120 8.01 14.23 -26.63
CA ALA A 120 9.28 14.05 -25.95
C ALA A 120 10.39 14.89 -26.59
N GLN A 121 11.26 15.46 -25.78
CA GLN A 121 12.41 16.26 -26.22
C GLN A 121 13.62 16.01 -25.32
N VAL A 122 14.80 15.84 -25.91
CA VAL A 122 16.06 15.70 -25.17
C VAL A 122 16.84 17.02 -25.22
N SER A 123 17.26 17.49 -24.06
CA SER A 123 18.17 18.64 -23.90
C SER A 123 19.07 18.42 -22.70
N GLU A 124 20.37 18.72 -22.80
CA GLU A 124 21.37 18.63 -21.69
C GLU A 124 21.39 17.29 -20.96
N ASN A 125 21.19 16.19 -21.69
CA ASN A 125 21.03 14.83 -21.14
C ASN A 125 19.83 14.63 -20.21
N LYS A 126 18.81 15.49 -20.34
CA LYS A 126 17.48 15.35 -19.72
C LYS A 126 16.45 15.06 -20.78
N LEU A 127 15.50 14.20 -20.45
CA LEU A 127 14.31 13.92 -21.26
C LEU A 127 13.13 14.70 -20.68
N TRP A 128 12.58 15.58 -21.48
CA TRP A 128 11.37 16.32 -21.20
C TRP A 128 10.21 15.60 -21.90
N VAL A 129 9.21 15.20 -21.14
CA VAL A 129 7.98 14.59 -21.64
C VAL A 129 6.82 15.54 -21.32
N TYR A 130 6.21 16.11 -22.36
CA TYR A 130 5.14 17.08 -22.23
C TYR A 130 3.80 16.39 -22.40
N PHE A 131 2.95 16.46 -21.41
CA PHE A 131 1.59 15.93 -21.41
C PHE A 131 0.55 17.05 -21.28
N ASP A 132 -0.74 16.71 -21.32
CA ASP A 132 -1.82 17.72 -21.47
C ASP A 132 -1.84 18.79 -20.37
N ARG A 133 -1.45 18.45 -19.12
CA ARG A 133 -1.49 19.36 -17.97
C ARG A 133 -0.08 19.74 -17.42
N GLY A 134 0.99 19.35 -18.11
CA GLY A 134 2.32 19.64 -17.58
C GLY A 134 3.46 18.88 -18.23
N ASN A 135 4.47 18.58 -17.44
CA ASN A 135 5.65 17.87 -17.92
C ASN A 135 6.31 17.00 -16.85
N LEU A 136 7.03 15.98 -17.33
CA LEU A 136 7.94 15.18 -16.53
C LEU A 136 9.36 15.36 -17.09
N VAL A 137 10.34 15.52 -16.18
CA VAL A 137 11.75 15.63 -16.53
C VAL A 137 12.50 14.43 -15.95
N PHE A 138 13.12 13.64 -16.81
CA PHE A 138 13.96 12.52 -16.44
C PHE A 138 15.43 12.84 -16.69
N ASN A 139 16.28 12.67 -15.69
CA ASN A 139 17.71 12.96 -15.78
C ASN A 139 18.50 11.71 -16.18
N GLY A 140 19.17 11.74 -17.31
CA GLY A 140 19.97 10.61 -17.80
C GLY A 140 21.25 10.33 -17.00
N LYS A 141 21.74 11.28 -16.19
CA LYS A 141 22.92 11.07 -15.33
C LYS A 141 22.56 10.34 -14.04
N THR A 142 21.47 10.75 -13.40
CA THR A 142 20.99 10.16 -12.14
C THR A 142 20.07 8.96 -12.39
N GLY A 143 19.40 8.95 -13.55
CA GLY A 143 18.40 7.93 -13.87
C GLY A 143 17.07 8.13 -13.15
N GLN A 144 16.76 9.35 -12.69
CA GLN A 144 15.60 9.63 -11.86
C GLN A 144 14.73 10.72 -12.46
N ILE A 145 13.48 10.75 -12.02
CA ILE A 145 12.57 11.87 -12.31
C ILE A 145 13.02 13.05 -11.45
N GLU A 146 13.42 14.14 -12.09
CA GLU A 146 13.78 15.41 -11.44
C GLU A 146 12.55 16.25 -11.13
N ASP A 147 11.63 16.33 -12.11
CA ASP A 147 10.42 17.10 -12.00
C ASP A 147 9.23 16.32 -12.53
N TYR A 148 8.13 16.44 -11.85
CA TYR A 148 6.81 16.06 -12.31
C TYR A 148 5.85 17.18 -11.95
N VAL A 149 5.64 18.07 -12.92
CA VAL A 149 4.89 19.33 -12.76
C VAL A 149 3.54 19.21 -13.44
N VAL A 150 2.48 19.53 -12.72
CA VAL A 150 1.09 19.52 -13.19
C VAL A 150 0.47 20.86 -12.84
N ASP A 151 -0.13 21.54 -13.84
CA ASP A 151 -0.73 22.88 -13.69
C ASP A 151 0.20 23.87 -12.98
N GLY A 152 1.50 23.78 -13.30
CA GLY A 152 2.55 24.62 -12.69
C GLY A 152 2.98 24.24 -11.28
N VAL A 153 2.44 23.16 -10.69
CA VAL A 153 2.78 22.69 -9.35
C VAL A 153 3.66 21.45 -9.41
N PRO A 154 4.83 21.43 -8.75
CA PRO A 154 5.62 20.22 -8.60
C PRO A 154 4.94 19.25 -7.63
N LEU A 155 4.65 18.02 -8.08
CA LEU A 155 3.98 16.98 -7.31
C LEU A 155 4.98 16.00 -6.66
N LEU A 156 6.19 15.88 -7.17
CA LEU A 156 7.27 15.14 -6.55
C LEU A 156 8.29 16.10 -5.97
N HIS A 157 8.71 15.83 -4.75
CA HIS A 157 9.70 16.66 -4.04
C HIS A 157 11.07 15.98 -4.09
N PRO A 158 12.10 16.64 -4.61
CA PRO A 158 13.47 16.19 -4.43
C PRO A 158 13.88 16.51 -2.98
N ASP A 159 13.95 15.50 -2.11
CA ASP A 159 14.57 15.68 -0.80
C ASP A 159 16.07 15.95 -1.00
N PRO A 160 16.64 17.07 -0.51
CA PRO A 160 18.06 17.34 -0.59
C PRO A 160 18.93 16.30 0.15
N GLU A 161 18.37 15.63 1.16
CA GLU A 161 19.02 14.56 1.95
C GLU A 161 18.50 13.17 1.60
N GLY A 162 17.47 13.07 0.76
CA GLY A 162 16.74 11.86 0.42
C GLY A 162 17.02 11.34 -0.97
N GLU A 163 16.34 10.29 -1.30
CA GLU A 163 16.35 9.72 -2.63
C GLU A 163 15.35 10.49 -3.50
N ILE A 164 15.84 11.11 -4.58
CA ILE A 164 14.95 11.63 -5.61
C ILE A 164 14.20 10.43 -6.18
N GLY A 165 12.91 10.34 -5.88
CA GLY A 165 12.07 9.19 -6.22
C GLY A 165 11.52 9.21 -7.64
N PRO A 166 10.88 8.11 -8.07
CA PRO A 166 10.66 6.85 -7.37
C PRO A 166 11.92 6.00 -7.20
N ALA A 167 12.18 5.49 -6.00
CA ALA A 167 13.31 4.63 -5.70
C ALA A 167 12.87 3.28 -5.11
N VAL A 168 13.62 2.20 -5.37
CA VAL A 168 13.29 0.89 -4.81
C VAL A 168 13.55 0.87 -3.31
N ALA A 169 12.52 0.50 -2.54
CA ALA A 169 12.56 0.36 -1.10
C ALA A 169 12.62 -1.12 -0.69
N LEU A 170 13.68 -1.49 0.05
CA LEU A 170 13.81 -2.81 0.69
C LEU A 170 13.80 -2.73 2.21
N TYR A 171 13.74 -1.53 2.80
CA TYR A 171 13.82 -1.29 4.24
C TYR A 171 12.52 -0.70 4.80
N ARG A 172 12.12 -1.16 5.99
CA ARG A 172 11.11 -0.51 6.83
C ARG A 172 11.70 -0.19 8.20
N ALA A 173 11.15 0.79 8.90
CA ALA A 173 11.45 0.99 10.31
C ALA A 173 11.07 -0.30 11.07
N PRO A 174 12.04 -0.93 11.79
CA PRO A 174 11.79 -2.21 12.43
C PRO A 174 10.69 -2.11 13.49
N LEU A 175 9.76 -3.07 13.46
CA LEU A 175 8.80 -3.29 14.53
C LEU A 175 9.51 -3.84 15.78
N ASP A 176 8.87 -3.75 16.94
CA ASP A 176 9.36 -4.43 18.16
C ASP A 176 9.54 -5.94 17.93
N ASN A 177 8.65 -6.54 17.15
CA ASN A 177 8.75 -7.95 16.75
C ASN A 177 9.88 -8.25 15.75
N ASP A 178 10.48 -7.24 15.13
CA ASP A 178 11.63 -7.41 14.22
C ASP A 178 12.98 -7.45 14.95
N MET A 179 13.02 -7.35 16.30
CA MET A 179 14.25 -7.12 17.06
C MET A 179 15.38 -8.13 16.77
N ASN A 180 15.08 -9.37 16.46
CA ASN A 180 16.07 -10.38 16.06
C ASN A 180 16.36 -10.37 14.57
N LEU A 181 15.40 -9.95 13.73
CA LEU A 181 15.51 -9.92 12.27
C LEU A 181 16.31 -8.69 11.80
N ARG A 182 16.13 -7.54 12.43
CA ARG A 182 16.80 -6.27 12.09
C ARG A 182 18.32 -6.37 12.11
N ARG A 183 18.90 -7.25 12.92
CA ARG A 183 20.37 -7.47 12.97
C ARG A 183 20.94 -7.89 11.62
N ASN A 184 20.20 -8.69 10.84
CA ASN A 184 20.60 -9.05 9.49
C ASN A 184 20.51 -7.86 8.56
N TRP A 185 19.44 -7.06 8.65
CA TRP A 185 19.21 -5.87 7.81
C TRP A 185 20.28 -4.80 8.05
N GLU A 186 20.55 -4.46 9.30
CA GLU A 186 21.57 -3.49 9.72
C GLU A 186 22.99 -3.95 9.34
N ARG A 187 23.31 -5.25 9.51
CA ARG A 187 24.60 -5.81 9.09
C ARG A 187 24.82 -5.71 7.59
N LEU A 188 23.77 -5.87 6.80
CA LEU A 188 23.82 -5.68 5.35
C LEU A 188 23.77 -4.22 4.95
N GLY A 189 23.38 -3.30 5.84
CA GLY A 189 23.28 -1.86 5.62
C GLY A 189 22.05 -1.45 4.83
N LEU A 190 20.91 -2.17 5.02
CA LEU A 190 19.63 -1.81 4.40
C LEU A 190 19.11 -0.45 4.89
N ASP A 191 19.37 -0.15 6.16
CA ASP A 191 19.02 1.12 6.81
C ASP A 191 19.73 2.35 6.25
N ARG A 192 20.81 2.13 5.50
CA ARG A 192 21.70 3.14 4.91
C ARG A 192 21.99 2.83 3.46
N ALA A 193 21.09 2.15 2.78
CA ALA A 193 21.25 1.80 1.39
C ALA A 193 21.08 3.03 0.50
N CYS A 194 21.90 3.08 -0.57
CA CYS A 194 21.79 4.08 -1.61
C CYS A 194 21.30 3.44 -2.89
N PHE A 195 20.38 4.11 -3.58
CA PHE A 195 19.82 3.70 -4.86
C PHE A 195 20.41 4.55 -5.98
N TYR A 196 21.02 3.93 -6.99
CA TYR A 196 21.66 4.67 -8.08
C TYR A 196 21.62 3.89 -9.39
N ILE A 197 21.69 4.62 -10.49
CA ILE A 197 21.73 4.03 -11.82
C ILE A 197 23.02 3.24 -12.02
N LYS A 198 22.91 2.03 -12.55
CA LYS A 198 24.05 1.11 -12.73
C LYS A 198 25.05 1.59 -13.77
N LYS A 199 24.55 2.23 -14.82
CA LYS A 199 25.36 2.81 -15.89
C LYS A 199 24.79 4.15 -16.27
N PRO A 200 25.30 5.26 -15.72
CA PRO A 200 24.97 6.58 -16.23
C PRO A 200 25.25 6.62 -17.73
N GLY A 201 24.33 7.19 -18.48
CA GLY A 201 24.45 7.19 -19.94
C GLY A 201 23.79 8.41 -20.56
N THR A 202 23.67 8.36 -21.88
CA THR A 202 22.92 9.36 -22.60
C THR A 202 21.43 9.00 -22.54
N VAL A 203 20.60 9.88 -22.07
CA VAL A 203 19.15 9.67 -21.95
C VAL A 203 18.50 9.27 -23.28
N ALA A 204 19.08 9.71 -24.41
CA ALA A 204 18.64 9.31 -25.75
C ALA A 204 18.67 7.79 -26.01
N LYS A 205 19.44 7.03 -25.22
CA LYS A 205 19.50 5.56 -25.30
C LYS A 205 18.63 4.85 -24.26
N MET A 206 17.96 5.61 -23.40
CA MET A 206 17.14 5.10 -22.30
C MET A 206 15.65 5.18 -22.61
N TYR A 207 15.24 5.93 -23.62
CA TYR A 207 13.82 6.10 -23.94
C TYR A 207 13.46 5.66 -25.34
N MET A 208 12.19 5.37 -25.53
CA MET A 208 11.57 5.04 -26.79
C MET A 208 10.15 5.64 -26.82
N VAL A 209 9.76 6.22 -27.94
CA VAL A 209 8.40 6.65 -28.18
C VAL A 209 7.63 5.50 -28.82
N THR A 210 6.56 5.07 -28.17
CA THR A 210 5.61 4.06 -28.66
C THR A 210 4.34 4.72 -29.15
N ASP A 211 3.38 3.96 -29.66
CA ASP A 211 2.10 4.52 -30.16
C ASP A 211 1.31 5.21 -29.04
N ASN A 212 1.43 4.74 -27.79
CA ASN A 212 0.61 5.16 -26.67
C ASN A 212 1.36 5.93 -25.57
N GLY A 213 2.69 5.96 -25.60
CA GLY A 213 3.46 6.56 -24.50
C GLY A 213 4.94 6.75 -24.80
N VAL A 214 5.63 7.36 -23.87
CA VAL A 214 7.10 7.45 -23.85
C VAL A 214 7.60 6.49 -22.80
N GLU A 215 8.28 5.44 -23.23
CA GLU A 215 8.91 4.45 -22.34
C GLU A 215 10.33 4.88 -22.01
N ILE A 216 10.69 4.81 -20.71
CA ILE A 216 12.04 5.10 -20.21
C ILE A 216 12.49 3.90 -19.40
N MET A 217 13.61 3.29 -19.76
CA MET A 217 14.11 2.09 -19.09
C MET A 217 15.54 2.29 -18.59
N ALA A 218 15.76 1.97 -17.31
CA ALA A 218 17.08 2.04 -16.70
C ALA A 218 17.31 0.89 -15.69
N ASP A 219 18.55 0.46 -15.57
CA ASP A 219 18.99 -0.52 -14.58
C ASP A 219 19.66 0.18 -13.39
N TYR A 220 19.27 -0.24 -12.19
CA TYR A 220 19.70 0.35 -10.94
C TYR A 220 20.34 -0.68 -10.01
N VAL A 221 21.10 -0.16 -9.05
CA VAL A 221 21.68 -0.93 -7.95
C VAL A 221 21.26 -0.28 -6.64
N LEU A 222 20.76 -1.07 -5.73
CA LEU A 222 20.68 -0.71 -4.33
C LEU A 222 21.91 -1.26 -3.63
N ALA A 223 22.69 -0.41 -2.98
CA ALA A 223 23.93 -0.78 -2.30
C ALA A 223 23.94 -0.30 -0.85
N GLY A 224 24.45 -1.11 0.04
CA GLY A 224 24.73 -0.73 1.43
C GLY A 224 26.19 -0.33 1.61
N PRO A 225 26.54 0.34 2.73
CA PRO A 225 27.90 0.84 2.97
C PRO A 225 29.02 -0.23 2.91
N ARG A 226 28.68 -1.47 3.23
CA ARG A 226 29.61 -2.61 3.23
C ARG A 226 29.26 -3.71 2.23
N VAL A 227 28.11 -3.56 1.56
CA VAL A 227 27.59 -4.53 0.60
C VAL A 227 27.32 -3.81 -0.72
N PRO A 228 28.22 -3.97 -1.72
CA PRO A 228 28.15 -3.21 -2.96
C PRO A 228 26.87 -3.50 -3.77
N ARG A 229 26.13 -4.54 -3.42
CA ARG A 229 24.85 -4.87 -4.05
C ARG A 229 23.91 -5.58 -3.09
N LEU A 230 22.90 -4.85 -2.63
CA LEU A 230 21.74 -5.39 -1.93
C LEU A 230 20.68 -5.92 -2.90
N GLY A 231 20.63 -5.35 -4.11
CA GLY A 231 19.82 -5.80 -5.22
C GLY A 231 20.16 -5.05 -6.50
N SER A 232 19.79 -5.62 -7.65
CA SER A 232 19.79 -4.91 -8.94
C SER A 232 18.40 -4.97 -9.51
N PHE A 233 17.93 -3.84 -10.04
CA PHE A 233 16.54 -3.65 -10.45
C PHE A 233 16.50 -3.00 -11.82
N ARG A 234 15.47 -3.30 -12.60
CA ARG A 234 15.08 -2.55 -13.79
C ARG A 234 13.81 -1.81 -13.48
N LEU A 235 13.81 -0.51 -13.74
CA LEU A 235 12.63 0.33 -13.71
C LEU A 235 12.28 0.71 -15.14
N THR A 236 11.02 0.51 -15.51
CA THR A 236 10.46 0.95 -16.79
C THR A 236 9.31 1.89 -16.49
N TYR A 237 9.48 3.15 -16.87
CA TYR A 237 8.45 4.17 -16.79
C TYR A 237 7.76 4.27 -18.15
N THR A 238 6.43 4.27 -18.18
CA THR A 238 5.66 4.61 -19.38
C THR A 238 4.83 5.85 -19.08
N VAL A 239 5.19 6.95 -19.71
CA VAL A 239 4.50 8.26 -19.54
C VAL A 239 3.46 8.41 -20.63
N TYR A 240 2.22 8.62 -20.23
CA TYR A 240 1.08 8.81 -21.15
C TYR A 240 0.74 10.29 -21.32
N ARG A 241 0.01 10.61 -22.39
CA ARG A 241 -0.41 11.98 -22.71
C ARG A 241 -1.30 12.61 -21.64
N THR A 242 -2.03 11.82 -20.87
CA THR A 242 -2.83 12.30 -19.74
C THR A 242 -2.00 12.75 -18.53
N GLY A 243 -0.69 12.52 -18.55
CA GLY A 243 0.19 12.65 -17.39
C GLY A 243 0.32 11.36 -16.56
N LYS A 244 -0.52 10.35 -16.80
CA LYS A 244 -0.39 9.06 -16.12
C LYS A 244 0.99 8.47 -16.39
N VAL A 245 1.62 7.95 -15.34
CA VAL A 245 2.89 7.24 -15.41
C VAL A 245 2.68 5.82 -14.87
N ARG A 246 2.92 4.83 -15.71
CA ARG A 246 3.05 3.44 -15.28
C ARG A 246 4.50 3.18 -14.90
N LEU A 247 4.73 2.51 -13.78
CA LEU A 247 6.04 2.07 -13.33
C LEU A 247 6.05 0.56 -13.14
N ASP A 248 6.94 -0.10 -13.89
CA ASP A 248 7.21 -1.53 -13.77
C ASP A 248 8.59 -1.72 -13.13
N VAL A 249 8.64 -2.46 -12.01
CA VAL A 249 9.85 -2.73 -11.24
C VAL A 249 10.15 -4.22 -11.29
N LEU A 250 11.30 -4.58 -11.85
CA LEU A 250 11.78 -5.95 -11.95
C LEU A 250 13.06 -6.13 -11.15
N CYS A 251 13.07 -7.07 -10.21
CA CYS A 251 14.28 -7.47 -9.52
C CYS A 251 15.13 -8.38 -10.43
N LEU A 252 16.23 -7.85 -10.97
CA LEU A 252 17.15 -8.60 -11.85
C LEU A 252 18.06 -9.56 -11.06
N ARG A 253 18.50 -9.12 -9.87
CA ARG A 253 19.41 -9.91 -9.01
C ARG A 253 19.18 -9.58 -7.54
N PRO A 254 18.53 -10.44 -6.75
CA PRO A 254 18.40 -10.26 -5.32
C PRO A 254 19.71 -10.59 -4.58
N ASN A 255 19.85 -10.07 -3.36
CA ASN A 255 20.91 -10.49 -2.45
C ASN A 255 20.49 -11.75 -1.68
N ARG A 256 21.17 -12.85 -1.88
CA ARG A 256 20.87 -14.14 -1.24
C ARG A 256 21.24 -14.21 0.26
N ARG A 257 21.98 -13.21 0.79
CA ARG A 257 22.32 -13.11 2.23
C ARG A 257 21.24 -12.43 3.04
N LEU A 258 20.32 -11.73 2.36
CA LEU A 258 19.16 -11.12 3.00
C LEU A 258 18.18 -12.21 3.45
N ARG A 259 17.80 -12.16 4.72
CA ARG A 259 16.80 -13.05 5.33
C ARG A 259 15.65 -12.21 5.84
N HIS A 260 14.43 -12.73 5.65
CA HIS A 260 13.21 -12.02 6.03
C HIS A 260 13.22 -10.59 5.48
N LEU A 261 13.06 -10.50 4.15
CA LEU A 261 12.98 -9.21 3.44
C LEU A 261 11.94 -8.31 4.11
N PRO A 262 12.32 -7.12 4.64
CA PRO A 262 11.37 -6.28 5.37
C PRO A 262 10.29 -5.72 4.46
N ARG A 263 10.67 -5.31 3.25
CA ARG A 263 9.80 -4.65 2.28
C ARG A 263 10.31 -4.92 0.85
N TYR A 264 9.44 -4.92 -0.12
CA TYR A 264 9.78 -4.77 -1.54
C TYR A 264 8.75 -3.89 -2.22
N GLY A 265 9.16 -2.71 -2.58
CA GLY A 265 8.30 -1.71 -3.20
C GLY A 265 9.10 -0.53 -3.71
N VAL A 266 8.39 0.58 -3.81
CA VAL A 266 8.91 1.88 -4.26
C VAL A 266 8.56 2.93 -3.21
N VAL A 267 9.51 3.83 -2.96
CA VAL A 267 9.31 5.04 -2.17
C VAL A 267 9.39 6.25 -3.09
N LEU A 268 8.54 7.23 -2.83
CA LEU A 268 8.59 8.56 -3.43
C LEU A 268 8.13 9.59 -2.40
N GLU A 269 8.49 10.84 -2.61
CA GLU A 269 8.12 11.93 -1.71
C GLU A 269 7.37 13.02 -2.46
N MET A 270 6.31 13.54 -1.82
CA MET A 270 5.55 14.70 -2.25
C MET A 270 5.80 15.85 -1.28
N PRO A 271 5.61 17.13 -1.69
CA PRO A 271 5.60 18.25 -0.74
C PRO A 271 4.61 18.01 0.40
N SER A 272 4.93 18.43 1.63
CA SER A 272 4.10 18.20 2.82
C SER A 272 2.71 18.86 2.79
N ALA A 273 2.46 19.75 1.82
CA ALA A 273 1.14 20.31 1.58
C ALA A 273 0.13 19.27 1.07
N PHE A 274 0.62 18.17 0.52
CA PHE A 274 -0.20 17.01 0.12
C PHE A 274 -0.33 16.07 1.33
N ASP A 275 -1.25 16.40 2.22
CA ASP A 275 -1.42 15.78 3.54
C ASP A 275 -2.75 15.03 3.71
N GLN A 276 -3.62 15.01 2.67
CA GLN A 276 -4.88 14.30 2.68
C GLN A 276 -4.75 12.97 1.95
N VAL A 277 -5.29 11.91 2.54
CA VAL A 277 -5.25 10.56 1.99
C VAL A 277 -6.66 10.01 1.83
N ARG A 278 -6.96 9.46 0.65
CA ARG A 278 -8.14 8.63 0.41
C ARG A 278 -7.67 7.34 -0.25
N TYR A 279 -8.12 6.18 0.23
CA TYR A 279 -7.67 4.91 -0.34
C TYR A 279 -8.77 3.84 -0.30
N TYR A 280 -8.69 2.88 -1.21
CA TYR A 280 -9.51 1.68 -1.27
C TYR A 280 -8.64 0.47 -0.98
N GLY A 281 -8.83 -0.14 0.18
CA GLY A 281 -8.03 -1.24 0.68
C GLY A 281 -8.49 -1.69 2.06
N MET A 282 -7.62 -2.40 2.79
CA MET A 282 -7.85 -2.79 4.18
C MET A 282 -7.60 -1.62 5.12
N GLY A 283 -8.59 -1.33 5.96
CA GLY A 283 -8.53 -0.22 6.90
C GLY A 283 -9.62 -0.29 7.99
N PRO A 284 -9.79 0.80 8.77
CA PRO A 284 -9.10 2.09 8.71
C PRO A 284 -7.70 2.08 9.36
N TYR A 285 -7.39 1.08 10.17
CA TYR A 285 -6.19 1.04 11.01
C TYR A 285 -4.96 0.46 10.30
N PRO A 286 -3.73 0.70 10.83
CA PRO A 286 -2.52 0.04 10.34
C PRO A 286 -2.67 -1.48 10.34
N ASN A 287 -2.19 -2.10 9.26
CA ASN A 287 -2.33 -3.55 9.14
C ASN A 287 -1.19 -4.14 8.29
N LEU A 288 -0.91 -5.42 8.52
CA LEU A 288 0.04 -6.23 7.78
C LEU A 288 -0.62 -7.56 7.42
N SER A 289 -0.02 -8.33 6.54
CA SER A 289 -0.61 -9.56 6.01
C SER A 289 -1.01 -10.60 7.07
N ASP A 290 -0.36 -10.61 8.23
CA ASP A 290 -0.64 -11.47 9.40
C ASP A 290 -1.23 -10.70 10.60
N TYR A 291 -1.50 -9.40 10.41
CA TYR A 291 -2.06 -8.50 11.43
C TYR A 291 -3.10 -7.59 10.77
N ASN A 292 -4.25 -8.15 10.39
CA ASN A 292 -5.29 -7.43 9.65
C ASN A 292 -6.74 -7.78 10.09
N LEU A 293 -6.92 -8.64 11.09
CA LEU A 293 -8.25 -9.09 11.51
C LEU A 293 -9.13 -7.98 12.10
N HIS A 294 -8.55 -6.86 12.50
CA HIS A 294 -9.22 -5.66 13.01
C HIS A 294 -9.60 -4.66 11.91
N CYS A 295 -9.29 -5.00 10.65
CA CYS A 295 -9.55 -4.17 9.49
C CYS A 295 -10.51 -4.86 8.52
N HIS A 296 -11.21 -4.08 7.72
CA HIS A 296 -12.05 -4.56 6.62
C HIS A 296 -11.76 -3.79 5.33
N THR A 297 -12.18 -4.36 4.22
CA THR A 297 -12.09 -3.70 2.91
C THR A 297 -13.10 -2.56 2.83
N GLY A 298 -12.66 -1.40 2.34
CA GLY A 298 -13.51 -0.22 2.17
C GLY A 298 -12.75 0.95 1.58
N ILE A 299 -13.47 2.05 1.34
CA ILE A 299 -12.88 3.35 1.03
C ILE A 299 -12.75 4.14 2.33
N PHE A 300 -11.56 4.63 2.60
CA PHE A 300 -11.24 5.38 3.82
C PHE A 300 -10.60 6.71 3.47
N GLU A 301 -10.88 7.72 4.30
CA GLU A 301 -10.30 9.05 4.23
C GLU A 301 -9.60 9.37 5.55
N THR A 302 -8.42 9.94 5.48
CA THR A 302 -7.59 10.26 6.65
C THR A 302 -6.55 11.34 6.28
N ALA A 303 -5.87 11.89 7.27
CA ALA A 303 -4.69 12.71 7.03
C ALA A 303 -3.41 11.86 7.14
N VAL A 304 -2.35 12.26 6.43
CA VAL A 304 -1.02 11.63 6.51
C VAL A 304 -0.54 11.50 7.95
N ALA A 305 -0.70 12.57 8.74
CA ALA A 305 -0.31 12.57 10.15
C ALA A 305 -1.09 11.54 11.00
N THR A 306 -2.33 11.22 10.61
CA THR A 306 -3.19 10.26 11.33
C THR A 306 -2.93 8.81 10.88
N MET A 307 -2.26 8.61 9.75
CA MET A 307 -1.82 7.27 9.34
C MET A 307 -0.68 6.75 10.22
N HIS A 308 0.13 7.65 10.76
CA HIS A 308 1.23 7.32 11.67
C HIS A 308 0.70 7.07 13.08
N GLU A 309 1.15 5.99 13.72
CA GLU A 309 0.84 5.70 15.13
C GLU A 309 2.01 6.13 16.03
N ASP A 310 1.70 6.90 17.05
CA ASP A 310 2.68 7.48 17.98
C ASP A 310 3.20 6.43 19.00
N TYR A 311 3.89 5.41 18.50
CA TYR A 311 4.59 4.48 19.38
C TYR A 311 5.72 5.17 20.15
N ILE A 312 5.94 4.76 21.41
CA ILE A 312 7.04 5.30 22.23
C ILE A 312 8.39 5.18 21.51
N LYS A 313 8.67 4.00 20.93
CA LYS A 313 9.75 3.77 19.97
C LYS A 313 9.16 3.82 18.57
N PRO A 314 9.47 4.85 17.76
CA PRO A 314 8.97 4.93 16.38
C PRO A 314 9.32 3.69 15.56
N GLN A 315 8.34 3.21 14.81
CA GLN A 315 8.42 2.02 13.98
C GLN A 315 7.46 2.14 12.79
N GLU A 316 7.49 1.20 11.86
CA GLU A 316 6.52 1.16 10.76
C GLU A 316 5.10 1.05 11.30
N SER A 317 4.23 1.98 10.93
CA SER A 317 2.88 2.05 11.46
C SER A 317 1.84 2.60 10.49
N SER A 318 2.25 2.93 9.25
CA SER A 318 1.36 3.58 8.28
C SER A 318 0.79 2.63 7.25
N ALA A 319 1.18 1.37 7.25
CA ALA A 319 0.84 0.39 6.21
C ALA A 319 -0.66 0.08 6.15
N ARG A 320 -1.21 0.01 4.92
CA ARG A 320 -2.57 -0.43 4.57
C ARG A 320 -2.46 -1.47 3.48
N THR A 321 -2.78 -2.73 3.79
CA THR A 321 -2.69 -3.85 2.84
C THR A 321 -3.90 -3.89 1.90
N ASP A 322 -3.82 -4.73 0.86
CA ASP A 322 -4.86 -4.93 -0.16
C ASP A 322 -5.37 -3.63 -0.79
N THR A 323 -4.51 -2.60 -0.84
CA THR A 323 -4.84 -1.32 -1.45
C THR A 323 -4.87 -1.47 -2.97
N ARG A 324 -6.03 -1.14 -3.56
CA ARG A 324 -6.25 -1.15 -5.01
C ARG A 324 -5.93 0.18 -5.64
N TRP A 325 -6.27 1.26 -4.94
CA TRP A 325 -5.86 2.61 -5.28
C TRP A 325 -5.74 3.47 -4.01
N ALA A 326 -4.93 4.51 -4.11
CA ALA A 326 -4.79 5.55 -3.09
C ALA A 326 -4.65 6.92 -3.75
N GLN A 327 -5.09 7.96 -3.09
CA GLN A 327 -4.91 9.35 -3.46
C GLN A 327 -4.18 10.06 -2.32
N VAL A 328 -3.20 10.88 -2.69
CA VAL A 328 -2.52 11.81 -1.77
C VAL A 328 -2.67 13.19 -2.36
N THR A 329 -3.41 14.05 -1.67
CA THR A 329 -3.85 15.34 -2.19
C THR A 329 -3.63 16.44 -1.16
N ASP A 330 -3.71 17.68 -1.63
CA ASP A 330 -3.93 18.82 -0.76
C ASP A 330 -5.40 18.86 -0.28
N ARG A 331 -5.73 19.87 0.52
CA ARG A 331 -7.09 20.06 1.07
C ARG A 331 -8.15 20.43 0.02
N GLN A 332 -7.72 20.78 -1.21
CA GLN A 332 -8.62 21.08 -2.33
C GLN A 332 -8.86 19.84 -3.21
N GLY A 333 -8.18 18.73 -2.93
CA GLY A 333 -8.30 17.49 -3.67
C GLY A 333 -7.38 17.39 -4.89
N PHE A 334 -6.44 18.34 -5.06
CA PHE A 334 -5.41 18.29 -6.08
C PHE A 334 -4.20 17.50 -5.59
N GLY A 335 -3.66 16.60 -6.42
CA GLY A 335 -2.50 15.80 -6.05
C GLY A 335 -2.28 14.59 -6.96
N LEU A 336 -1.90 13.45 -6.39
CA LEU A 336 -1.65 12.20 -7.10
C LEU A 336 -2.60 11.08 -6.68
N ARG A 337 -3.03 10.32 -7.68
CA ARG A 337 -3.69 9.02 -7.52
C ARG A 337 -2.72 7.92 -7.92
N PHE A 338 -2.64 6.89 -7.10
CA PHE A 338 -1.86 5.67 -7.29
C PHE A 338 -2.80 4.49 -7.50
N ASP A 339 -2.61 3.73 -8.57
CA ASP A 339 -3.42 2.54 -8.86
C ASP A 339 -2.53 1.30 -8.94
N ALA A 340 -2.92 0.25 -8.24
CA ALA A 340 -2.36 -1.08 -8.41
C ALA A 340 -2.79 -1.66 -9.78
N ILE A 341 -1.88 -2.36 -10.49
CA ILE A 341 -2.18 -2.86 -11.84
C ILE A 341 -2.50 -4.35 -11.83
N ASP A 342 -1.58 -5.20 -11.41
CA ASP A 342 -1.75 -6.66 -11.54
C ASP A 342 -2.33 -7.32 -10.28
N ALA A 343 -2.04 -6.75 -9.12
CA ALA A 343 -2.50 -7.22 -7.82
C ALA A 343 -2.57 -6.05 -6.83
N PRO A 344 -3.39 -6.14 -5.78
CA PRO A 344 -3.39 -5.13 -4.72
C PRO A 344 -1.98 -4.95 -4.13
N MET A 345 -1.69 -3.76 -3.68
CA MET A 345 -0.42 -3.36 -3.06
C MET A 345 -0.59 -3.04 -1.58
N THR A 346 0.50 -2.92 -0.85
CA THR A 346 0.51 -2.26 0.45
C THR A 346 0.86 -0.80 0.23
N PHE A 347 -0.01 0.09 0.69
CA PHE A 347 0.16 1.54 0.62
C PHE A 347 0.50 2.09 2.01
N ALA A 348 1.40 3.06 2.07
CA ALA A 348 1.64 3.86 3.27
C ALA A 348 1.95 5.30 2.88
N ALA A 349 1.46 6.25 3.67
CA ALA A 349 1.86 7.65 3.62
C ALA A 349 2.22 8.11 5.03
N ASP A 350 3.37 8.76 5.19
CA ASP A 350 3.94 9.08 6.49
C ASP A 350 4.67 10.43 6.43
N PRO A 351 4.61 11.30 7.45
CA PRO A 351 5.41 12.52 7.52
C PRO A 351 6.90 12.25 7.76
N TYR A 352 7.27 10.99 8.00
CA TYR A 352 8.63 10.57 8.31
C TYR A 352 9.11 9.49 7.36
N THR A 353 10.40 9.53 7.00
CA THR A 353 11.02 8.41 6.27
C THR A 353 11.25 7.22 7.21
N SER A 354 11.31 6.00 6.65
CA SER A 354 11.63 4.78 7.42
C SER A 354 12.94 4.89 8.19
N GLN A 355 13.94 5.63 7.64
CA GLN A 355 15.22 5.87 8.28
C GLN A 355 15.10 6.77 9.49
N ARG A 356 14.29 7.84 9.42
CA ARG A 356 14.03 8.73 10.56
C ARG A 356 13.32 7.98 11.69
N CYS A 357 12.27 7.22 11.39
CA CYS A 357 11.58 6.37 12.38
C CYS A 357 12.52 5.35 13.04
N ALA A 358 13.36 4.68 12.23
CA ALA A 358 14.29 3.68 12.76
C ALA A 358 15.37 4.29 13.66
N LYS A 359 15.86 5.50 13.36
CA LYS A 359 16.91 6.22 14.08
C LYS A 359 16.41 6.82 15.39
N ALA A 360 15.20 7.34 15.43
CA ALA A 360 14.61 7.93 16.62
C ALA A 360 14.44 6.87 17.74
N ARG A 361 14.79 7.19 18.96
CA ARG A 361 14.62 6.34 20.14
C ARG A 361 13.27 6.53 20.81
N HIS A 362 12.76 7.76 20.71
CA HIS A 362 11.48 8.19 21.25
C HIS A 362 10.75 9.04 20.22
N ARG A 363 9.43 9.07 20.30
CA ARG A 363 8.59 9.83 19.36
C ARG A 363 8.89 11.33 19.34
N GLU A 364 9.33 11.87 20.48
CA GLU A 364 9.69 13.30 20.62
C GLU A 364 10.95 13.67 19.82
N GLU A 365 11.73 12.70 19.36
CA GLU A 365 12.89 12.91 18.49
C GLU A 365 12.51 12.96 17.01
N LEU A 366 11.26 12.60 16.66
CA LEU A 366 10.78 12.68 15.30
C LEU A 366 10.53 14.12 14.88
N THR A 367 11.16 14.53 13.81
CA THR A 367 10.93 15.81 13.16
C THR A 367 10.44 15.58 11.74
N ALA A 368 9.33 16.21 11.36
CA ALA A 368 8.81 16.14 10.00
C ALA A 368 9.84 16.69 8.99
N GLY A 369 9.99 16.03 7.86
CA GLY A 369 10.98 16.38 6.84
C GLY A 369 10.56 17.47 5.87
N GLY A 370 9.33 17.99 5.99
CA GLY A 370 8.77 18.90 4.99
C GLY A 370 8.21 18.17 3.77
N THR A 371 8.16 16.84 3.82
CA THR A 371 7.64 15.98 2.76
C THR A 371 6.62 14.98 3.30
N THR A 372 5.76 14.48 2.41
CA THR A 372 4.95 13.29 2.60
C THR A 372 5.65 12.12 1.92
N CYS A 373 6.13 11.17 2.72
CA CYS A 373 6.81 9.96 2.25
C CYS A 373 5.77 8.89 1.91
N ILE A 374 5.76 8.43 0.66
CA ILE A 374 4.78 7.47 0.16
C ILE A 374 5.49 6.17 -0.19
N HIS A 375 4.97 5.06 0.33
CA HIS A 375 5.41 3.72 -0.01
C HIS A 375 4.31 2.96 -0.75
N LEU A 376 4.71 2.34 -1.85
CA LEU A 376 3.89 1.44 -2.67
C LEU A 376 4.62 0.11 -2.73
N ASP A 377 4.11 -0.90 -2.04
CA ASP A 377 4.83 -2.16 -1.85
C ASP A 377 4.10 -3.33 -2.48
N GLN A 378 4.82 -4.16 -3.25
CA GLN A 378 4.35 -5.47 -3.65
C GLN A 378 4.33 -6.44 -2.46
N TYR A 379 5.21 -6.20 -1.49
CA TYR A 379 5.39 -7.08 -0.35
C TYR A 379 5.90 -6.30 0.86
N GLN A 380 5.32 -6.60 2.02
CA GLN A 380 5.83 -6.21 3.31
C GLN A 380 5.81 -7.41 4.25
N LEU A 381 6.87 -7.55 5.06
CA LEU A 381 7.00 -8.61 6.04
C LEU A 381 5.88 -8.51 7.08
N GLY A 382 5.27 -9.63 7.43
CA GLY A 382 4.31 -9.69 8.51
C GLY A 382 4.88 -9.22 9.86
N ALA A 383 4.01 -8.96 10.82
CA ALA A 383 4.40 -8.53 12.17
C ALA A 383 5.05 -9.67 12.96
N GLY A 384 4.52 -10.90 12.84
CA GLY A 384 4.96 -12.03 13.65
C GLY A 384 4.83 -11.77 15.16
N SER A 385 5.58 -12.52 15.93
CA SER A 385 5.66 -12.38 17.40
C SER A 385 7.09 -12.54 17.93
N ASN A 386 8.11 -12.26 17.11
CA ASN A 386 9.50 -12.64 17.35
C ASN A 386 10.20 -11.83 18.46
N ALA A 387 9.53 -10.88 19.08
CA ALA A 387 10.01 -10.28 20.34
C ALA A 387 10.08 -11.33 21.46
N CYS A 388 9.07 -12.21 21.53
CA CYS A 388 8.95 -13.29 22.53
C CYS A 388 8.39 -14.60 21.96
N GLY A 389 8.20 -14.70 20.65
CA GLY A 389 7.61 -15.85 19.95
C GLY A 389 8.28 -16.12 18.60
N PRO A 390 7.61 -16.85 17.70
CA PRO A 390 8.15 -17.21 16.40
C PRO A 390 8.18 -16.04 15.42
N VAL A 391 9.02 -16.16 14.38
CA VAL A 391 9.02 -15.30 13.19
C VAL A 391 7.68 -15.43 12.44
N PRO A 392 7.35 -14.49 11.54
CA PRO A 392 6.16 -14.62 10.69
C PRO A 392 6.12 -15.98 9.97
N ARG A 393 4.92 -16.56 9.86
CA ARG A 393 4.72 -17.86 9.18
C ARG A 393 5.07 -17.77 7.69
N ASN A 394 5.32 -18.93 7.07
CA ASN A 394 5.44 -19.04 5.62
C ASN A 394 4.19 -18.45 4.95
N GLY A 395 4.37 -17.63 3.93
CA GLY A 395 3.29 -16.82 3.33
C GLY A 395 3.38 -15.34 3.72
N HIS A 396 3.75 -15.05 4.96
CA HIS A 396 3.97 -13.68 5.46
C HIS A 396 5.46 -13.30 5.53
N THR A 397 6.35 -14.18 5.03
CA THR A 397 7.80 -13.95 5.00
C THR A 397 8.38 -14.34 3.64
N ARG A 398 9.35 -13.57 3.17
CA ARG A 398 10.15 -13.83 1.96
C ARG A 398 11.59 -13.43 2.22
N ASN A 399 12.53 -14.06 1.52
CA ASN A 399 13.95 -13.68 1.56
C ASN A 399 14.36 -12.82 0.36
N THR A 400 13.58 -12.83 -0.70
CA THR A 400 13.86 -12.10 -1.95
C THR A 400 12.59 -11.53 -2.55
N PRO A 401 12.70 -10.48 -3.38
CA PRO A 401 11.55 -9.91 -4.10
C PRO A 401 10.80 -10.89 -5.01
N GLY A 402 11.46 -11.97 -5.45
CA GLY A 402 10.92 -12.89 -6.45
C GLY A 402 11.20 -12.41 -7.88
N ASN A 403 10.63 -13.14 -8.87
CA ASN A 403 10.85 -12.89 -10.30
C ASN A 403 9.66 -12.18 -10.97
N ARG A 404 8.66 -11.78 -10.21
CA ARG A 404 7.48 -11.08 -10.76
C ARG A 404 7.77 -9.59 -10.88
N VAL A 405 7.29 -8.98 -11.94
CA VAL A 405 7.26 -7.53 -12.09
C VAL A 405 6.29 -6.97 -11.05
N PHE A 406 6.66 -5.90 -10.40
CA PHE A 406 5.75 -5.09 -9.59
C PHE A 406 5.32 -3.89 -10.42
N SER A 407 4.03 -3.80 -10.70
CA SER A 407 3.46 -2.77 -11.56
C SER A 407 2.44 -1.93 -10.81
N PHE A 408 2.56 -0.63 -10.92
CA PHE A 408 1.56 0.34 -10.49
C PHE A 408 1.58 1.56 -11.41
N SER A 409 0.58 2.42 -11.29
CA SER A 409 0.59 3.71 -11.98
C SER A 409 0.31 4.84 -11.01
N PHE A 410 0.74 6.03 -11.37
CA PHE A 410 0.33 7.26 -10.71
C PHE A 410 -0.07 8.31 -11.76
N GLU A 411 -1.05 9.13 -11.41
CA GLU A 411 -1.58 10.17 -12.28
C GLU A 411 -2.09 11.37 -11.49
N PRO A 412 -2.14 12.56 -12.12
CA PRO A 412 -2.73 13.73 -11.48
C PRO A 412 -4.21 13.49 -11.16
N THR A 413 -4.65 13.95 -10.01
CA THR A 413 -6.04 13.94 -9.60
C THR A 413 -6.48 15.34 -9.15
N GLY A 414 -7.76 15.64 -9.31
CA GLY A 414 -8.31 16.96 -9.00
C GLY A 414 -7.94 18.02 -10.05
N GLU A 415 -8.58 19.16 -9.94
CA GLU A 415 -8.27 20.38 -10.69
C GLU A 415 -7.78 21.42 -9.70
N ARG A 416 -6.84 22.23 -10.15
CA ARG A 416 -6.42 23.39 -9.35
C ARG A 416 -7.42 24.51 -9.60
N HIS A 417 -8.07 24.97 -8.54
CA HIS A 417 -8.84 26.19 -8.54
C HIS A 417 -7.93 27.32 -8.03
N ASP A 418 -7.70 28.34 -8.87
CA ASP A 418 -6.93 29.54 -8.55
C ASP A 418 -7.56 30.36 -7.42
#